data_c690c437f19349d533b614509631efde
#
_entry.id   c690c437f19349d533b614509631efde
#
_cell.length_a   1.000
_cell.length_b   1.000
_cell.length_c   1.000
_cell.angle_alpha   90.00
_cell.angle_beta   90.00
_cell.angle_gamma   90.00
#
_symmetry.space_group_name_H-M   'P 1'
#
loop_
_entity.id
_entity.type
_entity.pdbx_description
1 polymer ?
#
loop_
_entity_poly.entity_id
_entity_poly.type
_entity_poly.pdbx_seq_one_letter_code
_entity_poly.pdbx_strand_id
1 'polypeptide(L)'
;MVNWCAGLGTVLANDEVVDGVSERGGYPVVQKKMRQWCLRVSAYSQRLLDGLNTVDWSDSIKETQKNWIGRSEGTEMQFKVAGADWDFTIFTTRADTIFGVTFMVLAPESELVEKLTTKEQKAEVEEYLAYVKKRTELDRMANHKVTGVFSGSYAVNPFTGENIPIWISEYVLAGYGTGAIMAVPAHDSRDYAFAKHFNLPIIPLIEGADVSEESFDAKEGIVCNSPAEGKQTADGFSLNGLSV
;
A
#
# COMPACT_ATOMS: atom_id res chain seq x y z
N MET A 1 15.34 5.60 -4.16
CA MET A 1 15.97 5.89 -2.84
C MET A 1 17.17 4.97 -2.66
N VAL A 2 18.19 5.38 -1.91
CA VAL A 2 19.38 4.57 -1.59
C VAL A 2 19.78 4.82 -0.13
N ASN A 3 20.43 3.82 0.49
CA ASN A 3 20.97 3.93 1.84
C ASN A 3 22.30 4.70 1.78
N TRP A 4 22.29 5.99 2.05
CA TRP A 4 23.48 6.84 2.04
C TRP A 4 24.14 6.88 3.42
N CYS A 5 25.42 6.55 3.47
CA CYS A 5 26.24 6.67 4.67
C CYS A 5 27.28 7.76 4.46
N ALA A 6 27.10 8.92 5.11
CA ALA A 6 28.05 10.04 5.00
C ALA A 6 29.41 9.72 5.65
N GLY A 7 29.41 8.94 6.74
CA GLY A 7 30.66 8.54 7.43
C GLY A 7 31.56 7.63 6.61
N LEU A 8 30.98 6.82 5.72
CA LEU A 8 31.72 5.96 4.79
C LEU A 8 31.86 6.59 3.39
N GLY A 9 31.11 7.65 3.09
CA GLY A 9 31.11 8.32 1.79
C GLY A 9 30.52 7.47 0.66
N THR A 10 29.64 6.50 0.95
CA THR A 10 29.15 5.54 -0.03
C THR A 10 27.67 5.17 0.21
N VAL A 11 27.09 4.54 -0.82
CA VAL A 11 25.77 3.87 -0.74
C VAL A 11 25.97 2.46 -0.23
N LEU A 12 25.07 2.00 0.66
CA LEU A 12 25.09 0.68 1.27
C LEU A 12 23.92 -0.16 0.77
N ALA A 13 24.13 -1.49 0.66
CA ALA A 13 23.06 -2.45 0.50
C ALA A 13 22.20 -2.53 1.77
N ASN A 14 20.97 -3.08 1.67
CA ASN A 14 20.11 -3.22 2.84
C ASN A 14 20.75 -4.08 3.94
N ASP A 15 21.47 -5.14 3.55
CA ASP A 15 22.16 -6.07 4.49
C ASP A 15 23.34 -5.42 5.22
N GLU A 16 23.82 -4.26 4.75
CA GLU A 16 24.91 -3.50 5.39
C GLU A 16 24.39 -2.44 6.37
N VAL A 17 23.08 -2.39 6.60
CA VAL A 17 22.44 -1.43 7.50
C VAL A 17 21.70 -2.18 8.60
N VAL A 18 22.09 -1.93 9.84
CA VAL A 18 21.49 -2.53 11.05
C VAL A 18 21.06 -1.39 11.97
N ASP A 19 19.78 -1.36 12.37
CA ASP A 19 19.23 -0.34 13.28
C ASP A 19 19.53 1.12 12.84
N GLY A 20 19.54 1.37 11.53
CA GLY A 20 19.78 2.71 10.97
C GLY A 20 21.24 3.15 10.94
N VAL A 21 22.17 2.25 11.24
CA VAL A 21 23.62 2.51 11.16
C VAL A 21 24.30 1.50 10.25
N SER A 22 25.48 1.86 9.71
CA SER A 22 26.28 0.95 8.91
C SER A 22 26.88 -0.16 9.80
N GLU A 23 26.80 -1.42 9.36
CA GLU A 23 27.43 -2.56 10.02
C GLU A 23 28.94 -2.29 10.25
N ARG A 24 29.60 -1.73 9.24
CA ARG A 24 31.00 -1.31 9.35
C ARG A 24 31.11 0.12 9.86
N GLY A 25 31.58 0.29 11.09
CA GLY A 25 31.92 1.57 11.70
C GLY A 25 30.77 2.24 12.45
N GLY A 26 29.54 1.72 12.42
CA GLY A 26 28.41 2.24 13.21
C GLY A 26 27.96 3.66 12.82
N TYR A 27 28.19 4.08 11.58
CA TYR A 27 27.86 5.44 11.14
C TYR A 27 26.38 5.55 10.77
N PRO A 28 25.71 6.68 11.05
CA PRO A 28 24.33 6.91 10.67
C PRO A 28 24.10 6.75 9.16
N VAL A 29 23.03 6.04 8.80
CA VAL A 29 22.58 5.83 7.42
C VAL A 29 21.26 6.54 7.23
N VAL A 30 21.09 7.21 6.08
CA VAL A 30 19.86 7.92 5.74
C VAL A 30 19.38 7.52 4.34
N GLN A 31 18.08 7.43 4.18
CA GLN A 31 17.47 7.26 2.87
C GLN A 31 17.60 8.56 2.06
N LYS A 32 18.23 8.46 0.88
CA LYS A 32 18.49 9.61 0.02
C LYS A 32 18.17 9.31 -1.45
N LYS A 33 17.55 10.27 -2.13
CA LYS A 33 17.35 10.22 -3.58
C LYS A 33 18.69 10.56 -4.25
N MET A 34 19.29 9.61 -4.92
CA MET A 34 20.59 9.80 -5.63
C MET A 34 20.52 9.19 -7.01
N ARG A 35 21.27 9.77 -7.96
CA ARG A 35 21.46 9.20 -9.29
C ARG A 35 22.37 7.98 -9.18
N GLN A 36 21.88 6.83 -9.61
CA GLN A 36 22.60 5.55 -9.59
C GLN A 36 22.42 4.83 -10.91
N TRP A 37 23.36 3.94 -11.23
CA TRP A 37 23.17 2.96 -12.28
C TRP A 37 22.10 1.96 -11.84
N CYS A 38 21.10 1.76 -12.70
CA CYS A 38 20.04 0.81 -12.46
C CYS A 38 19.85 -0.08 -13.69
N LEU A 39 19.67 -1.38 -13.45
CA LEU A 39 19.22 -2.31 -14.47
C LEU A 39 17.67 -2.33 -14.44
N ARG A 40 17.02 -2.04 -15.56
CA ARG A 40 15.56 -2.11 -15.68
C ARG A 40 15.12 -3.57 -15.77
N VAL A 41 15.24 -4.33 -14.67
CA VAL A 41 14.92 -5.76 -14.62
C VAL A 41 13.45 -6.01 -14.94
N SER A 42 12.56 -5.13 -14.46
CA SER A 42 11.11 -5.19 -14.72
C SER A 42 10.72 -5.18 -16.21
N ALA A 43 11.55 -4.58 -17.08
CA ALA A 43 11.32 -4.63 -18.53
C ALA A 43 11.45 -6.04 -19.14
N TYR A 44 12.03 -6.97 -18.40
CA TYR A 44 12.24 -8.36 -18.82
C TYR A 44 11.28 -9.34 -18.10
N SER A 45 10.44 -8.87 -17.19
CA SER A 45 9.61 -9.73 -16.34
C SER A 45 8.73 -10.68 -17.16
N GLN A 46 8.01 -10.18 -18.17
CA GLN A 46 7.17 -11.03 -19.00
C GLN A 46 8.02 -12.04 -19.79
N ARG A 47 9.15 -11.61 -20.36
CA ARG A 47 10.05 -12.51 -21.10
C ARG A 47 10.65 -13.60 -20.20
N LEU A 48 10.91 -13.30 -18.94
CA LEU A 48 11.39 -14.30 -17.97
C LEU A 48 10.29 -15.31 -17.64
N LEU A 49 9.03 -14.87 -17.46
CA LEU A 49 7.89 -15.75 -17.25
C LEU A 49 7.68 -16.69 -18.46
N ASP A 50 7.67 -16.16 -19.67
CA ASP A 50 7.49 -16.93 -20.89
C ASP A 50 8.64 -17.96 -21.06
N GLY A 51 9.86 -17.55 -20.71
CA GLY A 51 11.06 -18.39 -20.76
C GLY A 51 10.99 -19.62 -19.85
N LEU A 52 10.20 -19.60 -18.77
CA LEU A 52 10.02 -20.77 -17.89
C LEU A 52 9.38 -21.95 -18.61
N ASN A 53 8.65 -21.71 -19.70
CA ASN A 53 8.05 -22.78 -20.52
C ASN A 53 9.07 -23.48 -21.42
N THR A 54 10.26 -22.90 -21.62
CA THR A 54 11.29 -23.44 -22.52
C THR A 54 12.41 -24.18 -21.78
N VAL A 55 12.45 -24.09 -20.45
CA VAL A 55 13.48 -24.76 -19.63
C VAL A 55 12.96 -26.06 -19.04
N ASP A 56 13.83 -27.06 -18.97
CA ASP A 56 13.54 -28.36 -18.35
C ASP A 56 13.84 -28.30 -16.84
N TRP A 57 13.02 -27.52 -16.13
CA TRP A 57 13.06 -27.38 -14.67
C TRP A 57 11.86 -28.06 -14.02
N SER A 58 12.01 -28.48 -12.77
CA SER A 58 10.87 -28.99 -12.00
C SER A 58 9.81 -27.91 -11.80
N ASP A 59 8.54 -28.33 -11.65
CA ASP A 59 7.42 -27.43 -11.44
C ASP A 59 7.61 -26.55 -10.19
N SER A 60 8.18 -27.11 -9.12
CA SER A 60 8.47 -26.37 -7.89
C SER A 60 9.41 -25.17 -8.12
N ILE A 61 10.47 -25.36 -8.95
CA ILE A 61 11.39 -24.27 -9.29
C ILE A 61 10.68 -23.23 -10.15
N LYS A 62 9.90 -23.68 -11.15
CA LYS A 62 9.13 -22.78 -12.01
C LYS A 62 8.13 -21.96 -11.21
N GLU A 63 7.40 -22.55 -10.27
CA GLU A 63 6.47 -21.83 -9.39
C GLU A 63 7.19 -20.82 -8.49
N THR A 64 8.34 -21.20 -7.92
CA THR A 64 9.17 -20.27 -7.14
C THR A 64 9.58 -19.04 -7.97
N GLN A 65 9.99 -19.26 -9.24
CA GLN A 65 10.36 -18.15 -10.14
C GLN A 65 9.16 -17.29 -10.53
N LYS A 66 8.00 -17.90 -10.82
CA LYS A 66 6.76 -17.17 -11.11
C LYS A 66 6.35 -16.28 -9.93
N ASN A 67 6.36 -16.84 -8.73
CA ASN A 67 6.02 -16.11 -7.50
C ASN A 67 7.00 -14.97 -7.23
N TRP A 68 8.29 -15.18 -7.50
CA TRP A 68 9.31 -14.13 -7.37
C TRP A 68 9.09 -12.98 -8.37
N ILE A 69 8.78 -13.28 -9.62
CA ILE A 69 8.48 -12.27 -10.65
C ILE A 69 7.17 -11.54 -10.30
N GLY A 70 6.19 -12.25 -9.75
CA GLY A 70 5.00 -11.69 -9.14
C GLY A 70 4.11 -10.93 -10.11
N ARG A 71 3.80 -11.51 -11.30
CA ARG A 71 2.81 -10.89 -12.21
C ARG A 71 1.48 -10.77 -11.48
N SER A 72 0.95 -9.56 -11.41
CA SER A 72 -0.39 -9.28 -10.91
C SER A 72 -1.20 -8.50 -11.95
N GLU A 73 -2.51 -8.74 -11.95
CA GLU A 73 -3.47 -8.02 -12.78
C GLU A 73 -4.43 -7.28 -11.85
N GLY A 74 -4.81 -6.08 -12.22
CA GLY A 74 -5.68 -5.26 -11.39
C GLY A 74 -6.20 -4.05 -12.16
N THR A 75 -6.84 -3.16 -11.43
CA THR A 75 -7.52 -1.98 -11.95
C THR A 75 -6.89 -0.71 -11.38
N GLU A 76 -6.68 0.28 -12.22
CA GLU A 76 -6.39 1.65 -11.78
C GLU A 76 -7.71 2.37 -11.51
N MET A 77 -7.78 3.04 -10.37
CA MET A 77 -8.95 3.81 -9.96
C MET A 77 -8.54 5.23 -9.55
N GLN A 78 -9.33 6.22 -9.97
CA GLN A 78 -9.10 7.62 -9.65
C GLN A 78 -9.97 8.05 -8.46
N PHE A 79 -9.34 8.69 -7.50
CA PHE A 79 -9.98 9.27 -6.34
C PHE A 79 -9.78 10.79 -6.35
N LYS A 80 -10.88 11.54 -6.31
CA LYS A 80 -10.85 12.99 -6.15
C LYS A 80 -10.40 13.34 -4.74
N VAL A 81 -9.66 14.42 -4.60
CA VAL A 81 -9.34 14.99 -3.30
C VAL A 81 -10.49 15.90 -2.85
N ALA A 82 -11.01 15.67 -1.66
CA ALA A 82 -12.12 16.45 -1.13
C ALA A 82 -11.73 17.93 -0.99
N GLY A 83 -12.55 18.83 -1.55
CA GLY A 83 -12.28 20.27 -1.52
C GLY A 83 -11.20 20.76 -2.49
N ALA A 84 -10.70 19.91 -3.39
CA ALA A 84 -9.71 20.27 -4.42
C ALA A 84 -10.18 19.89 -5.82
N ASP A 85 -9.58 20.52 -6.83
CA ASP A 85 -9.89 20.26 -8.25
C ASP A 85 -8.83 19.36 -8.91
N TRP A 86 -8.43 18.31 -8.22
CA TRP A 86 -7.52 17.30 -8.73
C TRP A 86 -7.77 15.95 -8.11
N ASP A 87 -7.27 14.90 -8.75
CA ASP A 87 -7.39 13.51 -8.34
C ASP A 87 -6.01 12.82 -8.28
N PHE A 88 -6.00 11.63 -7.72
CA PHE A 88 -4.85 10.74 -7.77
C PHE A 88 -5.31 9.31 -8.08
N THR A 89 -4.41 8.55 -8.69
CA THR A 89 -4.67 7.18 -9.12
C THR A 89 -4.09 6.19 -8.12
N ILE A 90 -4.88 5.16 -7.79
CA ILE A 90 -4.41 3.97 -7.06
C ILE A 90 -4.47 2.75 -7.99
N PHE A 91 -3.72 1.72 -7.65
CA PHE A 91 -3.84 0.40 -8.26
C PHE A 91 -4.35 -0.61 -7.23
N THR A 92 -5.32 -1.43 -7.62
CA THR A 92 -5.86 -2.50 -6.77
C THR A 92 -6.08 -3.78 -7.56
N THR A 93 -5.84 -4.93 -6.95
CA THR A 93 -6.21 -6.24 -7.46
C THR A 93 -7.60 -6.66 -7.02
N ARG A 94 -8.24 -5.90 -6.13
CA ARG A 94 -9.54 -6.16 -5.53
C ARG A 94 -10.48 -4.98 -5.72
N ALA A 95 -10.79 -4.65 -7.00
CA ALA A 95 -11.73 -3.58 -7.33
C ALA A 95 -13.16 -3.84 -6.81
N ASP A 96 -13.52 -5.12 -6.62
CA ASP A 96 -14.77 -5.59 -6.03
C ASP A 96 -15.00 -5.07 -4.61
N THR A 97 -13.94 -4.73 -3.88
CA THR A 97 -14.02 -4.29 -2.48
C THR A 97 -14.16 -2.77 -2.30
N ILE A 98 -14.38 -2.01 -3.36
CA ILE A 98 -14.43 -0.53 -3.33
C ILE A 98 -15.44 0.06 -2.32
N PHE A 99 -16.52 -0.64 -2.04
CA PHE A 99 -17.54 -0.19 -1.09
C PHE A 99 -17.16 -0.39 0.39
N GLY A 100 -16.11 -1.19 0.65
CA GLY A 100 -15.55 -1.41 1.98
C GLY A 100 -14.32 -0.55 2.28
N VAL A 101 -13.97 0.36 1.39
CA VAL A 101 -12.86 1.29 1.60
C VAL A 101 -13.22 2.28 2.68
N THR A 102 -12.47 2.27 3.78
CA THR A 102 -12.71 3.15 4.93
C THR A 102 -11.60 4.15 5.17
N PHE A 103 -10.44 3.96 4.57
CA PHE A 103 -9.34 4.92 4.54
C PHE A 103 -8.43 4.68 3.34
N MET A 104 -7.64 5.68 3.02
CA MET A 104 -6.59 5.62 2.00
C MET A 104 -5.23 5.68 2.68
N VAL A 105 -4.20 5.04 2.10
CA VAL A 105 -2.86 5.10 2.66
C VAL A 105 -1.84 5.44 1.59
N LEU A 106 -0.98 6.39 1.93
CA LEU A 106 0.17 6.80 1.11
C LEU A 106 1.46 6.21 1.65
N ALA A 107 2.32 5.78 0.76
CA ALA A 107 3.72 5.51 1.10
C ALA A 107 4.40 6.81 1.57
N PRO A 108 5.22 6.77 2.63
CA PRO A 108 5.91 7.96 3.15
C PRO A 108 6.79 8.69 2.13
N GLU A 109 7.28 7.98 1.12
CA GLU A 109 8.12 8.50 0.03
C GLU A 109 7.31 9.06 -1.15
N SER A 110 5.98 8.95 -1.12
CA SER A 110 5.11 9.43 -2.20
C SER A 110 5.16 10.95 -2.31
N GLU A 111 5.21 11.47 -3.53
CA GLU A 111 5.12 12.91 -3.80
C GLU A 111 3.74 13.50 -3.44
N LEU A 112 2.74 12.64 -3.24
CA LEU A 112 1.41 13.04 -2.78
C LEU A 112 1.40 13.48 -1.32
N VAL A 113 2.35 13.01 -0.50
CA VAL A 113 2.42 13.35 0.93
C VAL A 113 2.50 14.85 1.15
N GLU A 114 3.39 15.54 0.44
CA GLU A 114 3.54 16.99 0.56
C GLU A 114 2.26 17.73 0.12
N LYS A 115 1.59 17.26 -0.94
CA LYS A 115 0.39 17.89 -1.50
C LYS A 115 -0.85 17.67 -0.65
N LEU A 116 -0.93 16.54 0.06
CA LEU A 116 -2.09 16.11 0.84
C LEU A 116 -1.95 16.41 2.34
N THR A 117 -0.79 16.83 2.78
CA THR A 117 -0.58 17.23 4.18
C THR A 117 -1.11 18.63 4.42
N THR A 118 -2.11 18.75 5.31
CA THR A 118 -2.64 20.07 5.70
C THR A 118 -1.66 20.82 6.62
N LYS A 119 -1.88 22.12 6.76
CA LYS A 119 -1.00 22.94 7.62
C LYS A 119 -1.06 22.51 9.09
N GLU A 120 -2.22 22.05 9.53
CA GLU A 120 -2.48 21.61 10.91
C GLU A 120 -1.74 20.30 11.21
N GLN A 121 -1.65 19.39 10.22
CA GLN A 121 -1.02 18.07 10.38
C GLN A 121 0.48 18.07 10.03
N LYS A 122 1.00 19.18 9.52
CA LYS A 122 2.36 19.25 8.99
C LYS A 122 3.43 18.82 10.00
N ALA A 123 3.31 19.24 11.25
CA ALA A 123 4.30 18.93 12.28
C ALA A 123 4.34 17.43 12.60
N GLU A 124 3.18 16.79 12.77
CA GLU A 124 3.06 15.35 13.04
C GLU A 124 3.55 14.52 11.86
N VAL A 125 3.20 14.94 10.64
CA VAL A 125 3.66 14.27 9.40
C VAL A 125 5.18 14.36 9.26
N GLU A 126 5.78 15.53 9.47
CA GLU A 126 7.24 15.71 9.40
C GLU A 126 7.97 14.85 10.45
N GLU A 127 7.44 14.75 11.67
CA GLU A 127 7.99 13.87 12.71
C GLU A 127 7.90 12.39 12.29
N TYR A 128 6.74 11.95 11.77
CA TYR A 128 6.56 10.59 11.28
C TYR A 128 7.49 10.26 10.11
N LEU A 129 7.64 11.17 9.15
CA LEU A 129 8.57 10.99 8.03
C LEU A 129 10.03 10.89 8.50
N ALA A 130 10.42 11.69 9.53
CA ALA A 130 11.76 11.61 10.12
C ALA A 130 12.01 10.27 10.83
N TYR A 131 10.97 9.68 11.44
CA TYR A 131 11.02 8.34 12.02
C TYR A 131 11.21 7.28 10.92
N VAL A 132 10.39 7.29 9.85
CA VAL A 132 10.44 6.29 8.78
C VAL A 132 11.75 6.34 8.00
N LYS A 133 12.33 7.53 7.79
CA LYS A 133 13.62 7.71 7.08
C LYS A 133 14.79 6.94 7.69
N LYS A 134 14.70 6.54 8.95
CA LYS A 134 15.73 5.76 9.65
C LYS A 134 15.58 4.26 9.43
N ARG A 135 14.50 3.81 8.80
CA ARG A 135 14.18 2.41 8.61
C ARG A 135 14.37 1.99 7.15
N THR A 136 14.95 0.81 6.96
CA THR A 136 15.06 0.20 5.63
C THR A 136 13.74 -0.43 5.20
N GLU A 137 13.57 -0.70 3.90
CA GLU A 137 12.39 -1.45 3.42
C GLU A 137 12.32 -2.84 4.07
N LEU A 138 13.48 -3.48 4.29
CA LEU A 138 13.55 -4.79 4.94
C LEU A 138 13.03 -4.72 6.39
N ASP A 139 13.43 -3.70 7.16
CA ASP A 139 12.92 -3.49 8.52
C ASP A 139 11.40 -3.28 8.54
N ARG A 140 10.89 -2.55 7.56
CA ARG A 140 9.44 -2.27 7.41
C ARG A 140 8.65 -3.55 7.07
N MET A 141 9.21 -4.41 6.23
CA MET A 141 8.58 -5.69 5.85
C MET A 141 8.63 -6.71 7.00
N ALA A 142 9.70 -6.74 7.78
CA ALA A 142 9.90 -7.68 8.88
C ALA A 142 9.15 -7.29 10.16
N ASN A 143 8.91 -6.00 10.37
CA ASN A 143 8.30 -5.49 11.60
C ASN A 143 6.82 -5.17 11.38
N HIS A 144 5.96 -5.98 11.97
CA HIS A 144 4.50 -5.83 11.90
C HIS A 144 3.92 -4.76 12.85
N LYS A 145 4.76 -3.84 13.36
CA LYS A 145 4.26 -2.75 14.19
C LYS A 145 3.39 -1.81 13.37
N VAL A 146 2.16 -1.59 13.83
CA VAL A 146 1.25 -0.64 13.20
C VAL A 146 1.68 0.77 13.57
N THR A 147 2.00 1.57 12.55
CA THR A 147 2.35 2.99 12.68
C THR A 147 1.75 3.79 11.54
N GLY A 148 1.44 5.05 11.77
CA GLY A 148 0.90 5.93 10.73
C GLY A 148 0.53 7.29 11.28
N VAL A 149 0.25 8.23 10.38
CA VAL A 149 -0.18 9.58 10.71
C VAL A 149 -1.27 10.03 9.73
N PHE A 150 -2.25 10.77 10.23
CA PHE A 150 -3.29 11.35 9.39
C PHE A 150 -2.73 12.56 8.62
N SER A 151 -3.02 12.65 7.32
CA SER A 151 -2.54 13.75 6.48
C SER A 151 -3.34 15.07 6.67
N GLY A 152 -4.54 14.99 7.25
CA GLY A 152 -5.51 16.08 7.32
C GLY A 152 -6.44 16.18 6.12
N SER A 153 -6.18 15.42 5.05
CA SER A 153 -6.96 15.44 3.81
C SER A 153 -7.83 14.20 3.66
N TYR A 154 -8.82 14.31 2.78
CA TYR A 154 -9.76 13.23 2.46
C TYR A 154 -9.79 12.99 0.95
N ALA A 155 -9.98 11.74 0.57
CA ALA A 155 -10.37 11.35 -0.78
C ALA A 155 -11.88 11.17 -0.86
N VAL A 156 -12.44 11.27 -2.06
CA VAL A 156 -13.87 11.01 -2.31
C VAL A 156 -14.01 9.64 -2.95
N ASN A 157 -14.78 8.74 -2.34
CA ASN A 157 -15.10 7.46 -2.96
C ASN A 157 -15.86 7.70 -4.27
N PRO A 158 -15.39 7.21 -5.42
CA PRO A 158 -15.99 7.53 -6.72
C PRO A 158 -17.41 6.98 -6.89
N PHE A 159 -17.80 5.97 -6.11
CA PHE A 159 -19.12 5.34 -6.20
C PHE A 159 -20.10 5.85 -5.16
N THR A 160 -19.67 6.08 -3.92
CA THR A 160 -20.56 6.51 -2.82
C THR A 160 -20.56 8.01 -2.60
N GLY A 161 -19.54 8.72 -3.08
CA GLY A 161 -19.34 10.16 -2.81
C GLY A 161 -18.91 10.47 -1.37
N GLU A 162 -18.66 9.45 -0.55
CA GLU A 162 -18.23 9.62 0.84
C GLU A 162 -16.77 10.06 0.94
N ASN A 163 -16.49 10.91 1.93
CA ASN A 163 -15.14 11.32 2.24
C ASN A 163 -14.39 10.23 3.02
N ILE A 164 -13.23 9.84 2.53
CA ILE A 164 -12.37 8.80 3.08
C ILE A 164 -11.08 9.45 3.57
N PRO A 165 -10.67 9.31 4.85
CA PRO A 165 -9.46 9.92 5.37
C PRO A 165 -8.21 9.35 4.72
N ILE A 166 -7.23 10.22 4.45
CA ILE A 166 -5.94 9.84 3.84
C ILE A 166 -4.88 9.80 4.93
N TRP A 167 -4.31 8.63 5.12
CA TRP A 167 -3.24 8.34 6.07
C TRP A 167 -1.90 8.16 5.36
N ILE A 168 -0.82 8.30 6.11
CA ILE A 168 0.55 8.02 5.66
C ILE A 168 1.08 6.91 6.56
N SER A 169 1.53 5.80 5.97
CA SER A 169 2.04 4.69 6.75
C SER A 169 3.14 3.91 6.03
N GLU A 170 4.09 3.44 6.83
CA GLU A 170 5.26 2.70 6.34
C GLU A 170 4.95 1.30 5.81
N TYR A 171 3.76 0.73 6.08
CA TYR A 171 3.42 -0.58 5.53
C TYR A 171 3.10 -0.53 4.02
N VAL A 172 2.88 0.65 3.46
CA VAL A 172 2.77 0.88 2.02
C VAL A 172 4.13 1.24 1.45
N LEU A 173 4.57 0.53 0.42
CA LEU A 173 5.85 0.76 -0.24
C LEU A 173 5.65 1.62 -1.50
N ALA A 174 6.52 2.61 -1.72
CA ALA A 174 6.44 3.49 -2.89
C ALA A 174 6.65 2.75 -4.22
N GLY A 175 7.31 1.59 -4.20
CA GLY A 175 7.51 0.74 -5.38
C GLY A 175 6.31 -0.15 -5.74
N TYR A 176 5.26 -0.16 -4.93
CA TYR A 176 4.04 -0.94 -5.18
C TYR A 176 2.95 -0.04 -5.78
N GLY A 177 2.54 -0.36 -7.02
CA GLY A 177 1.54 0.42 -7.74
C GLY A 177 1.94 1.89 -7.88
N THR A 178 1.07 2.79 -7.43
CA THR A 178 1.25 4.24 -7.47
C THR A 178 1.84 4.81 -6.17
N GLY A 179 2.15 3.97 -5.18
CA GLY A 179 2.53 4.40 -3.83
C GLY A 179 1.36 4.95 -3.01
N ALA A 180 0.13 4.72 -3.48
CA ALA A 180 -1.12 4.99 -2.79
C ALA A 180 -2.04 3.78 -2.91
N ILE A 181 -2.70 3.40 -1.83
CA ILE A 181 -3.65 2.28 -1.79
C ILE A 181 -4.99 2.72 -1.19
N MET A 182 -6.04 2.06 -1.61
CA MET A 182 -7.31 2.02 -0.89
C MET A 182 -7.22 0.91 0.17
N ALA A 183 -7.64 1.17 1.38
CA ALA A 183 -7.61 0.21 2.47
C ALA A 183 -9.00 -0.38 2.74
N VAL A 184 -9.05 -1.71 2.82
CA VAL A 184 -10.27 -2.48 3.03
C VAL A 184 -10.11 -3.39 4.23
N PRO A 185 -10.25 -2.87 5.45
CA PRO A 185 -9.90 -3.58 6.67
C PRO A 185 -10.68 -4.87 6.92
N ALA A 186 -11.87 -5.01 6.36
CA ALA A 186 -12.62 -6.26 6.47
C ALA A 186 -11.98 -7.44 5.73
N HIS A 187 -11.12 -7.18 4.72
CA HIS A 187 -10.62 -8.20 3.78
C HIS A 187 -9.11 -8.12 3.51
N ASP A 188 -8.37 -7.39 4.33
CA ASP A 188 -6.89 -7.38 4.37
C ASP A 188 -6.41 -7.26 5.82
N SER A 189 -5.57 -8.17 6.25
CA SER A 189 -5.12 -8.28 7.64
C SER A 189 -4.27 -7.09 8.10
N ARG A 190 -3.51 -6.45 7.19
CA ARG A 190 -2.71 -5.26 7.52
C ARG A 190 -3.61 -4.05 7.69
N ASP A 191 -4.58 -3.88 6.80
CA ASP A 191 -5.58 -2.82 6.88
C ASP A 191 -6.45 -2.99 8.12
N TYR A 192 -6.80 -4.26 8.48
CA TYR A 192 -7.53 -4.57 9.70
C TYR A 192 -6.77 -4.14 10.95
N ALA A 193 -5.51 -4.54 11.06
CA ALA A 193 -4.66 -4.15 12.19
C ALA A 193 -4.53 -2.63 12.31
N PHE A 194 -4.41 -1.94 11.17
CA PHE A 194 -4.36 -0.47 11.11
C PHE A 194 -5.68 0.15 11.57
N ALA A 195 -6.82 -0.33 11.04
CA ALA A 195 -8.14 0.16 11.40
C ALA A 195 -8.45 -0.03 12.89
N LYS A 196 -8.11 -1.19 13.46
CA LYS A 196 -8.27 -1.44 14.92
C LYS A 196 -7.41 -0.51 15.74
N HIS A 197 -6.14 -0.27 15.33
CA HIS A 197 -5.21 0.59 16.06
C HIS A 197 -5.67 2.06 16.09
N PHE A 198 -6.17 2.57 14.96
CA PHE A 198 -6.59 3.97 14.82
C PHE A 198 -8.11 4.16 14.96
N ASN A 199 -8.83 3.11 15.38
CA ASN A 199 -10.28 3.12 15.58
C ASN A 199 -11.05 3.60 14.35
N LEU A 200 -10.67 3.08 13.16
CA LEU A 200 -11.31 3.35 11.88
C LEU A 200 -12.44 2.32 11.61
N PRO A 201 -13.44 2.66 10.80
CA PRO A 201 -14.53 1.74 10.47
C PRO A 201 -14.02 0.48 9.74
N ILE A 202 -14.70 -0.65 10.00
CA ILE A 202 -14.48 -1.94 9.31
C ILE A 202 -15.83 -2.38 8.75
N ILE A 203 -15.94 -2.50 7.42
CA ILE A 203 -17.17 -2.80 6.71
C ILE A 203 -17.02 -4.13 5.98
N PRO A 204 -17.66 -5.22 6.44
CA PRO A 204 -17.62 -6.50 5.75
C PRO A 204 -18.39 -6.44 4.44
N LEU A 205 -17.83 -7.05 3.39
CA LEU A 205 -18.37 -7.06 2.02
C LEU A 205 -18.72 -8.45 1.51
N ILE A 206 -18.45 -9.48 2.30
CA ILE A 206 -18.74 -10.88 1.95
C ILE A 206 -19.79 -11.39 2.93
N GLU A 207 -20.82 -12.07 2.41
CA GLU A 207 -21.87 -12.66 3.25
C GLU A 207 -21.28 -13.65 4.26
N GLY A 208 -21.72 -13.50 5.52
CA GLY A 208 -21.25 -14.35 6.61
C GLY A 208 -19.85 -14.04 7.14
N ALA A 209 -19.20 -12.99 6.65
CA ALA A 209 -17.91 -12.57 7.18
C ALA A 209 -18.03 -12.05 8.62
N ASP A 210 -17.36 -12.73 9.56
CA ASP A 210 -17.18 -12.25 10.91
C ASP A 210 -15.82 -11.52 10.99
N VAL A 211 -15.88 -10.22 11.21
CA VAL A 211 -14.71 -9.33 11.31
C VAL A 211 -14.52 -8.77 12.72
N SER A 212 -15.07 -9.44 13.73
CA SER A 212 -14.97 -8.98 15.13
C SER A 212 -13.56 -9.10 15.71
N GLU A 213 -12.87 -10.19 15.41
CA GLU A 213 -11.55 -10.50 15.95
C GLU A 213 -10.41 -10.38 14.91
N GLU A 214 -10.69 -10.71 13.64
CA GLU A 214 -9.71 -10.68 12.55
C GLU A 214 -10.36 -10.30 11.22
N SER A 215 -9.55 -10.03 10.19
CA SER A 215 -10.03 -9.80 8.82
C SER A 215 -10.51 -11.11 8.19
N PHE A 216 -11.47 -11.01 7.28
CA PHE A 216 -11.96 -12.12 6.49
C PHE A 216 -11.33 -12.08 5.08
N ASP A 217 -10.15 -12.67 4.94
CA ASP A 217 -9.31 -12.58 3.73
C ASP A 217 -9.69 -13.61 2.65
N ALA A 218 -10.94 -14.12 2.65
CA ALA A 218 -11.41 -15.06 1.64
C ALA A 218 -11.40 -14.41 0.24
N LYS A 219 -11.00 -15.24 -0.74
CA LYS A 219 -10.95 -14.85 -2.15
C LYS A 219 -12.22 -15.20 -2.92
N GLU A 220 -13.14 -15.92 -2.29
CA GLU A 220 -14.40 -16.40 -2.86
C GLU A 220 -15.54 -16.09 -1.89
N GLY A 221 -16.71 -15.78 -2.40
CA GLY A 221 -17.90 -15.53 -1.61
C GLY A 221 -18.94 -14.72 -2.37
N ILE A 222 -20.03 -14.40 -1.70
CA ILE A 222 -21.09 -13.56 -2.26
C ILE A 222 -20.94 -12.14 -1.69
N VAL A 223 -20.91 -11.16 -2.58
CA VAL A 223 -20.75 -9.75 -2.20
C VAL A 223 -22.02 -9.22 -1.55
N CYS A 224 -21.86 -8.54 -0.43
CA CYS A 224 -22.90 -7.80 0.28
C CYS A 224 -22.41 -6.40 0.65
N ASN A 225 -23.30 -5.52 1.15
CA ASN A 225 -22.94 -4.14 1.53
C ASN A 225 -22.24 -3.30 0.43
N SER A 226 -22.50 -3.61 -0.82
CA SER A 226 -21.83 -3.01 -1.98
C SER A 226 -22.85 -2.39 -2.97
N PRO A 227 -23.50 -1.29 -2.62
CA PRO A 227 -23.43 -0.49 -1.38
C PRO A 227 -24.20 -1.12 -0.19
N ALA A 228 -23.94 -0.58 1.00
CA ALA A 228 -24.69 -0.96 2.20
C ALA A 228 -26.18 -0.63 2.06
N GLU A 229 -27.03 -1.34 2.80
CA GLU A 229 -28.49 -1.16 2.79
C GLU A 229 -28.87 0.31 3.07
N GLY A 230 -29.75 0.87 2.24
CA GLY A 230 -30.18 2.27 2.32
C GLY A 230 -29.21 3.27 1.69
N LYS A 231 -28.02 2.85 1.22
CA LYS A 231 -27.12 3.68 0.43
C LYS A 231 -27.29 3.36 -1.06
N GLN A 232 -27.16 4.38 -1.89
CA GLN A 232 -27.23 4.25 -3.35
C GLN A 232 -26.05 4.96 -4.01
N THR A 233 -25.54 4.39 -5.08
CA THR A 233 -24.63 5.09 -6.00
C THR A 233 -25.42 6.03 -6.90
N ALA A 234 -24.77 7.05 -7.44
CA ALA A 234 -25.42 8.06 -8.28
C ALA A 234 -26.12 7.46 -9.51
N ASP A 235 -25.62 6.33 -10.00
CA ASP A 235 -26.15 5.60 -11.18
C ASP A 235 -26.87 4.29 -10.85
N GLY A 236 -27.09 3.99 -9.56
CA GLY A 236 -27.72 2.77 -9.11
C GLY A 236 -26.83 1.53 -9.19
N PHE A 237 -25.51 1.69 -9.36
CA PHE A 237 -24.56 0.60 -9.44
C PHE A 237 -24.48 -0.19 -8.12
N SER A 238 -24.46 -1.51 -8.21
CA SER A 238 -24.35 -2.42 -7.06
C SER A 238 -23.59 -3.69 -7.44
N LEU A 239 -22.81 -4.21 -6.50
CA LEU A 239 -22.15 -5.51 -6.60
C LEU A 239 -22.83 -6.57 -5.72
N ASN A 240 -23.87 -6.23 -4.96
CA ASN A 240 -24.56 -7.15 -4.08
C ASN A 240 -25.10 -8.38 -4.83
N GLY A 241 -24.83 -9.56 -4.30
CA GLY A 241 -25.25 -10.84 -4.89
C GLY A 241 -24.32 -11.39 -5.96
N LEU A 242 -23.25 -10.66 -6.34
CA LEU A 242 -22.25 -11.19 -7.25
C LEU A 242 -21.28 -12.11 -6.51
N SER A 243 -20.77 -13.13 -7.19
CA SER A 243 -19.66 -13.95 -6.69
C SER A 243 -18.32 -13.25 -6.92
N VAL A 244 -17.45 -13.34 -5.96
CA VAL A 244 -16.04 -12.92 -6.05
C VAL A 244 -15.22 -14.08 -6.55
#